data_35f2384b60c1f2ce50e53efa7572ff3a
#
_entry.id   35f2384b60c1f2ce50e53efa7572ff3a
#
_cell.length_a   1.000
_cell.length_b   1.000
_cell.length_c   1.000
_cell.angle_alpha   90.00
_cell.angle_beta   90.00
_cell.angle_gamma   90.00
#
_symmetry.space_group_name_H-M   'P 1'
#
loop_
_entity.id
_entity.type
_entity.pdbx_description
1 polymer ?
#
loop_
_entity_poly.entity_id
_entity_poly.type
_entity_poly.pdbx_seq_one_letter_code
_entity_poly.pdbx_strand_id
1 'polypeptide(L)'
;MRIAIDVDSTLHHYWDVLSEVSLRRFGVELPYEEQFTWGITRLRPDQLELCIEETHTDEQILAGRPYPDAVEIVRRWSGQGHFIHVTSHRSTACARATAQWLDRIGLPFDDLCCSYDKVSRCVELDIDLLIDDSPFNISAAIDRGIATATILHPWNRDLCEVEDVPGARDWHELERLLEPLLAAPPRPLARKG
;
A
#
# COMPACT_ATOMS: atom_id res chain seq x y z
N MET A 1 17.66 -2.31 5.05
CA MET A 1 16.97 -1.87 3.81
C MET A 1 16.05 -0.70 4.10
N ARG A 2 15.63 0.01 3.07
CA ARG A 2 14.62 1.07 3.12
C ARG A 2 13.37 0.54 2.41
N ILE A 3 12.30 0.36 3.16
CA ILE A 3 11.06 -0.29 2.69
C ILE A 3 9.94 0.75 2.67
N ALA A 4 9.30 0.91 1.52
CA ALA A 4 8.07 1.69 1.39
C ALA A 4 6.87 0.74 1.39
N ILE A 5 5.82 1.09 2.13
CA ILE A 5 4.62 0.27 2.29
C ILE A 5 3.40 1.14 2.04
N ASP A 6 2.55 0.73 1.10
CA ASP A 6 1.28 1.38 0.84
C ASP A 6 0.26 1.11 1.96
N VAL A 7 -0.73 2.00 2.09
CA VAL A 7 -1.79 1.89 3.11
C VAL A 7 -3.00 1.13 2.58
N ASP A 8 -3.63 1.64 1.53
CA ASP A 8 -4.94 1.17 1.09
C ASP A 8 -4.83 -0.13 0.30
N SER A 9 -5.54 -1.17 0.71
CA SER A 9 -5.46 -2.53 0.18
C SER A 9 -4.10 -3.23 0.37
N THR A 10 -3.18 -2.63 1.12
CA THR A 10 -1.89 -3.23 1.51
C THR A 10 -1.78 -3.40 3.02
N LEU A 11 -1.87 -2.32 3.79
CA LEU A 11 -1.95 -2.33 5.27
C LEU A 11 -3.39 -2.33 5.78
N HIS A 12 -4.31 -1.72 5.05
CA HIS A 12 -5.69 -1.43 5.41
C HIS A 12 -6.67 -2.13 4.48
N HIS A 13 -7.72 -2.74 5.04
CA HIS A 13 -8.83 -3.35 4.30
C HIS A 13 -9.71 -2.30 3.60
N TYR A 14 -9.10 -1.54 2.68
CA TYR A 14 -9.75 -0.39 2.04
C TYR A 14 -10.94 -0.80 1.17
N TRP A 15 -10.84 -1.93 0.44
CA TRP A 15 -11.92 -2.39 -0.42
C TRP A 15 -13.24 -2.61 0.33
N ASP A 16 -13.17 -3.14 1.55
CA ASP A 16 -14.35 -3.37 2.38
C ASP A 16 -15.07 -2.06 2.67
N VAL A 17 -14.31 -1.02 3.03
CA VAL A 17 -14.85 0.32 3.35
C VAL A 17 -15.44 0.97 2.10
N LEU A 18 -14.74 0.91 0.97
CA LEU A 18 -15.23 1.48 -0.30
C LEU A 18 -16.51 0.78 -0.77
N SER A 19 -16.58 -0.54 -0.66
CA SER A 19 -17.74 -1.34 -1.04
C SER A 19 -18.95 -1.02 -0.16
N GLU A 20 -18.75 -0.87 1.15
CA GLU A 20 -19.80 -0.48 2.08
C GLU A 20 -20.35 0.92 1.78
N VAL A 21 -19.46 1.90 1.54
CA VAL A 21 -19.87 3.27 1.18
C VAL A 21 -20.64 3.29 -0.15
N SER A 22 -20.16 2.56 -1.17
CA SER A 22 -20.81 2.44 -2.47
C SER A 22 -22.23 1.89 -2.34
N LEU A 23 -22.39 0.78 -1.61
CA LEU A 23 -23.69 0.15 -1.39
C LEU A 23 -24.65 1.09 -0.63
N ARG A 24 -24.17 1.68 0.46
CA ARG A 24 -24.97 2.56 1.31
C ARG A 24 -25.41 3.85 0.60
N ARG A 25 -24.52 4.48 -0.19
CA ARG A 25 -24.84 5.77 -0.86
C ARG A 25 -25.61 5.60 -2.16
N PHE A 26 -25.29 4.58 -2.93
CA PHE A 26 -25.75 4.47 -4.31
C PHE A 26 -26.47 3.16 -4.62
N GLY A 27 -26.53 2.21 -3.66
CA GLY A 27 -27.09 0.89 -3.89
C GLY A 27 -26.28 0.05 -4.88
N VAL A 28 -24.99 0.39 -5.09
CA VAL A 28 -24.10 -0.30 -6.03
C VAL A 28 -23.21 -1.24 -5.27
N GLU A 29 -23.31 -2.53 -5.56
CA GLU A 29 -22.40 -3.56 -5.04
C GLU A 29 -21.08 -3.56 -5.79
N LEU A 30 -19.98 -3.68 -5.06
CA LEU A 30 -18.63 -3.85 -5.58
C LEU A 30 -18.09 -5.22 -5.15
N PRO A 31 -18.46 -6.32 -5.85
CA PRO A 31 -17.97 -7.65 -5.50
C PRO A 31 -16.46 -7.75 -5.73
N TYR A 32 -15.72 -8.05 -4.67
CA TYR A 32 -14.26 -8.10 -4.68
C TYR A 32 -13.71 -9.08 -5.72
N GLU A 33 -14.28 -10.28 -5.78
CA GLU A 33 -13.81 -11.35 -6.68
C GLU A 33 -14.03 -11.06 -8.18
N GLU A 34 -14.80 -10.04 -8.50
CA GLU A 34 -15.06 -9.60 -9.88
C GLU A 34 -14.26 -8.36 -10.29
N GLN A 35 -13.43 -7.82 -9.39
CA GLN A 35 -12.64 -6.62 -9.63
C GLN A 35 -11.28 -6.97 -10.26
N PHE A 36 -11.28 -7.39 -11.52
CA PHE A 36 -10.09 -7.81 -12.24
C PHE A 36 -9.23 -6.67 -12.79
N THR A 37 -9.70 -5.44 -12.69
CA THR A 37 -8.97 -4.26 -13.17
C THR A 37 -8.82 -3.24 -12.04
N TRP A 38 -7.76 -2.44 -12.08
CA TRP A 38 -7.57 -1.36 -11.11
C TRP A 38 -8.71 -0.32 -11.13
N GLY A 39 -9.26 -0.04 -12.32
CA GLY A 39 -10.34 0.92 -12.48
C GLY A 39 -11.68 0.38 -12.00
N ILE A 40 -12.39 1.15 -11.16
CA ILE A 40 -13.73 0.80 -10.67
C ILE A 40 -14.77 1.26 -11.68
N THR A 41 -15.27 0.34 -12.51
CA THR A 41 -16.17 0.65 -13.63
C THR A 41 -17.66 0.54 -13.27
N ARG A 42 -18.02 -0.04 -12.11
CA ARG A 42 -19.41 -0.17 -11.64
C ARG A 42 -19.99 1.13 -11.12
N LEU A 43 -19.14 2.06 -10.73
CA LEU A 43 -19.54 3.42 -10.32
C LEU A 43 -19.31 4.39 -11.47
N ARG A 44 -20.19 5.38 -11.60
CA ARG A 44 -19.89 6.55 -12.43
C ARG A 44 -18.76 7.36 -11.79
N PRO A 45 -18.00 8.14 -12.58
CA PRO A 45 -16.88 8.93 -12.03
C PRO A 45 -17.27 9.83 -10.85
N ASP A 46 -18.42 10.51 -10.94
CA ASP A 46 -18.95 11.36 -9.87
C ASP A 46 -19.31 10.58 -8.60
N GLN A 47 -19.83 9.36 -8.74
CA GLN A 47 -20.13 8.48 -7.61
C GLN A 47 -18.87 7.96 -6.96
N LEU A 48 -17.86 7.57 -7.75
CA LEU A 48 -16.58 7.09 -7.25
C LEU A 48 -15.86 8.19 -6.47
N GLU A 49 -15.82 9.42 -6.99
CA GLU A 49 -15.23 10.58 -6.31
C GLU A 49 -15.86 10.79 -4.93
N LEU A 50 -17.19 10.80 -4.84
CA LEU A 50 -17.91 10.93 -3.58
C LEU A 50 -17.67 9.76 -2.61
N CYS A 51 -17.45 8.53 -3.11
CA CYS A 51 -17.06 7.40 -2.28
C CYS A 51 -15.65 7.59 -1.73
N ILE A 52 -14.70 8.00 -2.57
CA ILE A 52 -13.32 8.25 -2.17
C ILE A 52 -13.26 9.38 -1.13
N GLU A 53 -13.96 10.49 -1.34
CA GLU A 53 -14.04 11.58 -0.37
C GLU A 53 -14.52 11.08 1.00
N GLU A 54 -15.54 10.25 1.02
CA GLU A 54 -16.09 9.75 2.28
C GLU A 54 -15.16 8.74 2.96
N THR A 55 -14.56 7.81 2.21
CA THR A 55 -13.60 6.85 2.76
C THR A 55 -12.32 7.51 3.28
N HIS A 56 -12.00 8.72 2.82
CA HIS A 56 -10.84 9.50 3.24
C HIS A 56 -11.15 10.55 4.32
N THR A 57 -12.32 10.51 4.95
CA THR A 57 -12.59 11.33 6.15
C THR A 57 -11.74 10.84 7.34
N ASP A 58 -11.41 11.74 8.26
CA ASP A 58 -10.66 11.40 9.48
C ASP A 58 -11.32 10.24 10.23
N GLU A 59 -12.65 10.22 10.31
CA GLU A 59 -13.42 9.16 10.98
C GLU A 59 -13.19 7.79 10.32
N GLN A 60 -13.33 7.70 9.01
CA GLN A 60 -13.14 6.45 8.26
C GLN A 60 -11.69 5.96 8.31
N ILE A 61 -10.73 6.88 8.17
CA ILE A 61 -9.30 6.54 8.29
C ILE A 61 -9.01 5.97 9.69
N LEU A 62 -9.47 6.63 10.75
CA LEU A 62 -9.24 6.19 12.11
C LEU A 62 -9.98 4.89 12.47
N ALA A 63 -11.09 4.59 11.82
CA ALA A 63 -11.82 3.33 11.98
C ALA A 63 -11.21 2.17 11.17
N GLY A 64 -10.23 2.44 10.32
CA GLY A 64 -9.61 1.48 9.42
C GLY A 64 -9.12 0.22 10.12
N ARG A 65 -9.37 -0.94 9.51
CA ARG A 65 -8.94 -2.25 10.01
C ARG A 65 -7.67 -2.68 9.28
N PRO A 66 -6.55 -2.94 10.00
CA PRO A 66 -5.34 -3.44 9.36
C PRO A 66 -5.53 -4.89 8.88
N TYR A 67 -4.77 -5.28 7.86
CA TYR A 67 -4.63 -6.68 7.48
C TYR A 67 -4.06 -7.50 8.64
N PRO A 68 -4.49 -8.76 8.82
CA PRO A 68 -3.91 -9.66 9.82
C PRO A 68 -2.39 -9.73 9.67
N ASP A 69 -1.68 -9.73 10.79
CA ASP A 69 -0.23 -9.90 10.91
C ASP A 69 0.64 -8.78 10.32
N ALA A 70 0.08 -7.86 9.52
CA ALA A 70 0.81 -6.74 8.90
C ALA A 70 1.61 -5.93 9.93
N VAL A 71 0.95 -5.54 11.02
CA VAL A 71 1.57 -4.73 12.09
C VAL A 71 2.72 -5.47 12.77
N GLU A 72 2.54 -6.77 13.06
CA GLU A 72 3.56 -7.58 13.72
C GLU A 72 4.78 -7.78 12.83
N ILE A 73 4.56 -8.06 11.55
CA ILE A 73 5.63 -8.26 10.57
C ILE A 73 6.42 -6.96 10.37
N VAL A 74 5.75 -5.82 10.15
CA VAL A 74 6.43 -4.52 10.01
C VAL A 74 7.19 -4.15 11.28
N ARG A 75 6.64 -4.47 12.47
CA ARG A 75 7.36 -4.27 13.74
C ARG A 75 8.64 -5.10 13.83
N ARG A 76 8.63 -6.36 13.34
CA ARG A 76 9.84 -7.18 13.27
C ARG A 76 10.88 -6.56 12.34
N TRP A 77 10.48 -6.11 11.15
CA TRP A 77 11.39 -5.47 10.20
C TRP A 77 12.00 -4.18 10.75
N SER A 78 11.18 -3.32 11.38
CA SER A 78 11.69 -2.13 12.06
C SER A 78 12.67 -2.48 13.19
N GLY A 79 12.36 -3.52 14.00
CA GLY A 79 13.24 -4.04 15.05
C GLY A 79 14.56 -4.62 14.53
N GLN A 80 14.60 -5.06 13.28
CA GLN A 80 15.80 -5.52 12.58
C GLN A 80 16.62 -4.36 11.98
N GLY A 81 16.15 -3.11 12.14
CA GLY A 81 16.84 -1.91 11.67
C GLY A 81 16.51 -1.54 10.23
N HIS A 82 15.45 -2.07 9.65
CA HIS A 82 14.94 -1.58 8.36
C HIS A 82 14.25 -0.22 8.56
N PHE A 83 14.49 0.71 7.63
CA PHE A 83 13.77 1.98 7.56
C PHE A 83 12.39 1.75 6.95
N ILE A 84 11.35 2.18 7.64
CA ILE A 84 9.96 1.99 7.22
C ILE A 84 9.37 3.33 6.77
N HIS A 85 9.13 3.47 5.48
CA HIS A 85 8.38 4.56 4.88
C HIS A 85 6.95 4.11 4.61
N VAL A 86 5.96 4.76 5.21
CA VAL A 86 4.56 4.52 4.86
C VAL A 86 4.14 5.53 3.79
N THR A 87 3.54 5.04 2.72
CA THR A 87 3.07 5.88 1.61
C THR A 87 1.61 5.61 1.29
N SER A 88 0.87 6.58 0.81
CA SER A 88 -0.54 6.39 0.46
C SER A 88 -0.96 7.32 -0.66
N HIS A 89 -1.84 6.81 -1.54
CA HIS A 89 -2.46 7.59 -2.62
C HIS A 89 -3.66 8.39 -2.09
N ARG A 90 -3.46 9.11 -0.99
CA ARG A 90 -4.42 10.02 -0.37
C ARG A 90 -3.94 11.45 -0.51
N SER A 91 -4.87 12.41 -0.39
CA SER A 91 -4.48 13.81 -0.33
C SER A 91 -3.60 14.09 0.90
N THR A 92 -2.76 15.12 0.83
CA THR A 92 -1.91 15.54 1.96
C THR A 92 -2.72 15.92 3.21
N ALA A 93 -3.98 16.30 3.06
CA ALA A 93 -4.89 16.59 4.17
C ALA A 93 -5.13 15.35 5.06
N CYS A 94 -5.04 14.14 4.50
CA CYS A 94 -5.23 12.89 5.23
C CYS A 94 -4.00 12.46 6.07
N ALA A 95 -2.86 13.14 5.91
CA ALA A 95 -1.60 12.69 6.53
C ALA A 95 -1.70 12.61 8.06
N ARG A 96 -2.35 13.57 8.70
CA ARG A 96 -2.54 13.58 10.16
C ARG A 96 -3.37 12.39 10.64
N ALA A 97 -4.53 12.15 10.02
CA ALA A 97 -5.40 11.03 10.40
C ALA A 97 -4.72 9.68 10.11
N THR A 98 -3.98 9.59 9.00
CA THR A 98 -3.21 8.38 8.65
C THR A 98 -2.12 8.12 9.70
N ALA A 99 -1.35 9.14 10.12
CA ALA A 99 -0.35 9.00 11.19
C ALA A 99 -0.98 8.53 12.50
N GLN A 100 -2.10 9.14 12.90
CA GLN A 100 -2.84 8.76 14.11
C GLN A 100 -3.37 7.32 14.03
N TRP A 101 -3.79 6.86 12.86
CA TRP A 101 -4.22 5.49 12.64
C TRP A 101 -3.05 4.51 12.80
N LEU A 102 -1.89 4.81 12.18
CA LEU A 102 -0.67 4.00 12.31
C LEU A 102 -0.23 3.88 13.77
N ASP A 103 -0.21 5.01 14.51
CA ASP A 103 0.09 5.02 15.95
C ASP A 103 -0.91 4.17 16.74
N ARG A 104 -2.20 4.29 16.43
CA ARG A 104 -3.28 3.55 17.11
C ARG A 104 -3.17 2.04 16.94
N ILE A 105 -2.80 1.58 15.75
CA ILE A 105 -2.58 0.14 15.49
C ILE A 105 -1.19 -0.32 15.94
N GLY A 106 -0.32 0.61 16.37
CA GLY A 106 1.03 0.34 16.84
C GLY A 106 2.00 -0.11 15.74
N LEU A 107 1.80 0.37 14.50
CA LEU A 107 2.71 0.14 13.39
C LEU A 107 3.85 1.16 13.43
N PRO A 108 5.12 0.73 13.58
CA PRO A 108 6.25 1.65 13.56
C PRO A 108 6.52 2.15 12.15
N PHE A 109 6.83 3.44 12.03
CA PHE A 109 7.28 4.04 10.77
C PHE A 109 8.27 5.18 11.05
N ASP A 110 9.18 5.42 10.11
CA ASP A 110 10.20 6.46 10.17
C ASP A 110 9.78 7.71 9.37
N ASP A 111 8.99 7.52 8.32
CA ASP A 111 8.47 8.59 7.46
C ASP A 111 7.09 8.23 6.92
N LEU A 112 6.25 9.24 6.69
CA LEU A 112 4.92 9.10 6.11
C LEU A 112 4.71 10.14 5.01
N CYS A 113 4.23 9.68 3.86
CA CYS A 113 3.84 10.55 2.75
C CYS A 113 2.47 10.18 2.20
N CYS A 114 1.54 11.13 2.25
CA CYS A 114 0.29 11.07 1.49
C CYS A 114 0.46 11.91 0.22
N SER A 115 0.50 11.27 -0.94
CA SER A 115 0.74 11.92 -2.23
C SER A 115 0.23 11.08 -3.39
N TYR A 116 -0.24 11.73 -4.43
CA TYR A 116 -0.58 11.07 -5.71
C TYR A 116 0.66 10.68 -6.53
N ASP A 117 1.84 11.24 -6.21
CA ASP A 117 3.15 10.88 -6.79
C ASP A 117 4.06 10.27 -5.71
N LYS A 118 3.69 9.10 -5.24
CA LYS A 118 4.43 8.41 -4.17
C LYS A 118 5.71 7.73 -4.64
N VAL A 119 5.79 7.32 -5.91
CA VAL A 119 7.00 6.67 -6.44
C VAL A 119 8.17 7.65 -6.55
N SER A 120 7.92 8.92 -6.91
CA SER A 120 8.97 9.94 -6.86
C SER A 120 9.50 10.13 -5.44
N ARG A 121 8.64 10.07 -4.42
CA ARG A 121 9.09 10.10 -3.02
C ARG A 121 9.94 8.87 -2.65
N CYS A 122 9.61 7.70 -3.16
CA CYS A 122 10.43 6.51 -2.98
C CYS A 122 11.84 6.68 -3.57
N VAL A 123 11.96 7.30 -4.75
CA VAL A 123 13.26 7.62 -5.36
C VAL A 123 14.05 8.62 -4.51
N GLU A 124 13.41 9.69 -4.01
CA GLU A 124 14.07 10.68 -3.15
C GLU A 124 14.64 10.07 -1.86
N LEU A 125 13.92 9.09 -1.32
CA LEU A 125 14.29 8.38 -0.09
C LEU A 125 15.24 7.20 -0.34
N ASP A 126 15.69 6.96 -1.56
CA ASP A 126 16.50 5.79 -1.94
C ASP A 126 15.85 4.47 -1.44
N ILE A 127 14.54 4.29 -1.67
CA ILE A 127 13.80 3.09 -1.27
C ILE A 127 14.33 1.88 -2.04
N ASP A 128 14.61 0.79 -1.33
CA ASP A 128 15.07 -0.47 -1.91
C ASP A 128 13.90 -1.36 -2.35
N LEU A 129 12.78 -1.34 -1.60
CA LEU A 129 11.61 -2.19 -1.80
C LEU A 129 10.33 -1.38 -1.63
N LEU A 130 9.42 -1.44 -2.60
CA LEU A 130 8.04 -0.95 -2.49
C LEU A 130 7.07 -2.12 -2.38
N ILE A 131 6.21 -2.09 -1.36
CA ILE A 131 5.07 -3.01 -1.19
C ILE A 131 3.80 -2.21 -1.46
N ASP A 132 3.09 -2.52 -2.55
CA ASP A 132 1.95 -1.73 -3.04
C ASP A 132 0.99 -2.65 -3.80
N ASP A 133 -0.32 -2.37 -3.78
CA ASP A 133 -1.31 -3.16 -4.51
C ASP A 133 -1.64 -2.61 -5.91
N SER A 134 -1.23 -1.37 -6.18
CA SER A 134 -1.53 -0.68 -7.44
C SER A 134 -0.60 -1.13 -8.56
N PRO A 135 -1.14 -1.69 -9.67
CA PRO A 135 -0.36 -2.03 -10.85
C PRO A 135 0.45 -0.83 -11.40
N PHE A 136 -0.10 0.38 -11.31
CA PHE A 136 0.57 1.61 -11.78
C PHE A 136 1.81 1.94 -10.94
N ASN A 137 1.71 1.84 -9.62
CA ASN A 137 2.82 2.12 -8.73
C ASN A 137 3.91 1.05 -8.83
N ILE A 138 3.50 -0.21 -8.93
CA ILE A 138 4.42 -1.34 -9.13
C ILE A 138 5.22 -1.15 -10.41
N SER A 139 4.56 -0.95 -11.56
CA SER A 139 5.24 -0.73 -12.84
C SER A 139 6.15 0.51 -12.80
N ALA A 140 5.66 1.61 -12.22
CA ALA A 140 6.46 2.84 -12.10
C ALA A 140 7.69 2.68 -11.19
N ALA A 141 7.64 1.82 -10.17
CA ALA A 141 8.75 1.50 -9.31
C ALA A 141 9.78 0.58 -10.01
N ILE A 142 9.31 -0.42 -10.75
CA ILE A 142 10.15 -1.29 -11.59
C ILE A 142 10.94 -0.46 -12.59
N ASP A 143 10.30 0.47 -13.30
CA ASP A 143 10.94 1.38 -14.26
C ASP A 143 12.06 2.23 -13.64
N ARG A 144 12.03 2.42 -12.31
CA ARG A 144 13.04 3.16 -11.54
C ARG A 144 14.04 2.26 -10.83
N GLY A 145 13.98 0.95 -11.05
CA GLY A 145 14.88 -0.03 -10.46
C GLY A 145 14.65 -0.27 -8.96
N ILE A 146 13.46 0.05 -8.45
CA ILE A 146 13.03 -0.27 -7.08
C ILE A 146 12.45 -1.68 -7.11
N ALA A 147 12.90 -2.56 -6.21
CA ALA A 147 12.27 -3.87 -6.05
C ALA A 147 10.82 -3.70 -5.59
N THR A 148 9.93 -4.58 -6.04
CA THR A 148 8.51 -4.51 -5.72
C THR A 148 7.99 -5.83 -5.19
N ALA A 149 6.95 -5.76 -4.35
CA ALA A 149 6.18 -6.91 -3.91
C ALA A 149 4.74 -6.47 -3.63
N THR A 150 3.81 -7.40 -3.54
CA THR A 150 2.40 -7.07 -3.32
C THR A 150 1.66 -8.12 -2.51
N ILE A 151 0.57 -7.70 -1.86
CA ILE A 151 -0.53 -8.59 -1.48
C ILE A 151 -1.39 -8.80 -2.74
N LEU A 152 -1.69 -10.06 -3.05
CA LEU A 152 -2.45 -10.41 -4.25
C LEU A 152 -3.92 -10.02 -4.11
N HIS A 153 -4.36 -9.25 -5.07
CA HIS A 153 -5.75 -8.89 -5.30
C HIS A 153 -6.16 -9.29 -6.73
N PRO A 154 -7.47 -9.41 -7.03
CA PRO A 154 -7.88 -9.76 -8.39
C PRO A 154 -7.33 -8.81 -9.47
N TRP A 155 -7.11 -7.53 -9.15
CA TRP A 155 -6.65 -6.50 -10.10
C TRP A 155 -5.13 -6.44 -10.33
N ASN A 156 -4.31 -7.14 -9.53
CA ASN A 156 -2.85 -7.10 -9.70
C ASN A 156 -2.21 -8.45 -10.06
N ARG A 157 -2.98 -9.53 -10.13
CA ARG A 157 -2.46 -10.88 -10.44
C ARG A 157 -1.75 -10.96 -11.77
N ASP A 158 -2.40 -10.45 -12.83
CA ASP A 158 -1.84 -10.52 -14.18
C ASP A 158 -0.50 -9.76 -14.26
N LEU A 159 -0.38 -8.61 -13.60
CA LEU A 159 0.87 -7.87 -13.52
C LEU A 159 1.97 -8.67 -12.82
N CYS A 160 1.64 -9.32 -11.70
CA CYS A 160 2.61 -10.12 -10.96
C CYS A 160 3.17 -11.26 -11.79
N GLU A 161 2.34 -11.90 -12.62
CA GLU A 161 2.77 -12.97 -13.51
C GLU A 161 3.64 -12.47 -14.67
N VAL A 162 3.31 -11.29 -15.24
CA VAL A 162 4.02 -10.71 -16.40
C VAL A 162 5.37 -10.12 -15.99
N GLU A 163 5.42 -9.42 -14.87
CA GLU A 163 6.62 -8.69 -14.41
C GLU A 163 7.44 -9.47 -13.37
N ASP A 164 7.08 -10.73 -13.08
CA ASP A 164 7.73 -11.59 -12.07
C ASP A 164 7.81 -10.91 -10.68
N VAL A 165 6.73 -10.22 -10.29
CA VAL A 165 6.63 -9.55 -9.01
C VAL A 165 6.21 -10.52 -7.92
N PRO A 166 6.94 -10.63 -6.80
CA PRO A 166 6.53 -11.44 -5.67
C PRO A 166 5.14 -11.01 -5.15
N GLY A 167 4.14 -11.86 -5.41
CA GLY A 167 2.77 -11.67 -4.96
C GLY A 167 2.41 -12.68 -3.89
N ALA A 168 1.88 -12.23 -2.76
CA ALA A 168 1.52 -13.04 -1.60
C ALA A 168 0.02 -12.97 -1.29
N ARG A 169 -0.55 -14.07 -0.80
CA ARG A 169 -1.98 -14.13 -0.39
C ARG A 169 -2.23 -13.45 0.95
N ASP A 170 -1.18 -13.35 1.77
CA ASP A 170 -1.20 -12.75 3.09
C ASP A 170 0.19 -12.22 3.50
N TRP A 171 0.25 -11.53 4.63
CA TRP A 171 1.48 -10.94 5.15
C TRP A 171 2.52 -11.97 5.60
N HIS A 172 2.13 -13.16 6.05
CA HIS A 172 3.07 -14.24 6.38
C HIS A 172 3.73 -14.82 5.14
N GLU A 173 2.96 -15.01 4.06
CA GLU A 173 3.52 -15.45 2.78
C GLU A 173 4.44 -14.38 2.21
N LEU A 174 4.05 -13.09 2.30
CA LEU A 174 4.87 -11.97 1.87
C LEU A 174 6.21 -11.94 2.61
N GLU A 175 6.21 -12.06 3.94
CA GLU A 175 7.43 -12.10 4.74
C GLU A 175 8.37 -13.22 4.29
N ARG A 176 7.85 -14.43 4.06
CA ARG A 176 8.66 -15.58 3.58
C ARG A 176 9.25 -15.34 2.19
N LEU A 177 8.49 -14.75 1.28
CA LEU A 177 8.96 -14.44 -0.07
C LEU A 177 10.07 -13.35 -0.05
N LEU A 178 9.98 -12.42 0.89
CA LEU A 178 10.94 -11.33 1.02
C LEU A 178 12.17 -11.66 1.87
N GLU A 179 12.18 -12.78 2.61
CA GLU A 179 13.28 -13.17 3.49
C GLU A 179 14.66 -13.12 2.80
N PRO A 180 14.86 -13.67 1.57
CA PRO A 180 16.16 -13.60 0.89
C PRO A 180 16.61 -12.16 0.58
N LEU A 181 15.65 -11.27 0.26
CA LEU A 181 15.92 -9.87 -0.05
C LEU A 181 16.26 -9.10 1.23
N LEU A 182 15.50 -9.31 2.30
CA LEU A 182 15.68 -8.63 3.59
C LEU A 182 16.97 -9.05 4.30
N ALA A 183 17.44 -10.28 4.11
CA ALA A 183 18.71 -10.77 4.63
C ALA A 183 19.94 -10.27 3.87
N ALA A 184 19.76 -9.66 2.69
CA ALA A 184 20.87 -9.12 1.92
C ALA A 184 21.52 -7.92 2.62
N PRO A 185 22.85 -7.77 2.56
CA PRO A 185 23.50 -6.60 3.13
C PRO A 185 23.00 -5.31 2.46
N PRO A 186 22.84 -4.20 3.22
CA PRO A 186 22.35 -2.95 2.67
C PRO A 186 23.20 -2.49 1.50
N ARG A 187 22.58 -2.00 0.43
CA ARG A 187 23.29 -1.38 -0.69
C ARG A 187 24.17 -0.24 -0.15
N PRO A 188 25.43 -0.13 -0.59
CA PRO A 188 26.25 1.05 -0.25
C PRO A 188 25.50 2.29 -0.77
N LEU A 189 25.32 3.29 0.11
CA LEU A 189 24.74 4.57 -0.28
C LEU A 189 25.50 5.12 -1.48
N ALA A 190 24.83 5.36 -2.59
CA ALA A 190 25.42 6.06 -3.73
C ALA A 190 25.89 7.43 -3.23
N ARG A 191 27.22 7.68 -3.23
CA ARG A 191 27.74 9.00 -2.90
C ARG A 191 27.20 9.97 -3.93
N LYS A 192 26.29 10.83 -3.51
CA LYS A 192 25.87 11.98 -4.32
C LYS A 192 27.11 12.81 -4.55
N GLY A 193 27.65 12.77 -5.78
CA GLY A 193 28.76 13.63 -6.25
C GLY A 193 28.28 15.07 -6.45
#